data_b049f456876ad55b5591d0cdf184f441
#
_entry.id   b049f456876ad55b5591d0cdf184f441
#
_cell.length_a   1.000
_cell.length_b   1.000
_cell.length_c   1.000
_cell.angle_alpha   90.00
_cell.angle_beta   90.00
_cell.angle_gamma   90.00
#
_symmetry.space_group_name_H-M   'P 1'
#
loop_
_entity.id
_entity.type
_entity.pdbx_description
1 polymer ?
#
loop_
_entity_poly.entity_id
_entity_poly.type
_entity_poly.pdbx_seq_one_letter_code
_entity_poly.pdbx_strand_id
1 'polypeptide(L)'
;MQKERNRAMLKFVLVLGVCAAFSIPRPAAAESGFLPGMRVLPEAHNCYPYGNRYADRIDRALAAGLPLGIENDYGWYTDPTTGHSRIIVVHEKPYKGTEPGPREYFFEKVRPIVEKALKDGNPGDWPLITLNINDLRGSEPAFFKAVWDLLGEYEPWLCTSVKQPAPDPPVPLDVKPLLVLCGGGNNETRFFYDEVPVGAKLRVFGQADAQPAGNFRRWINHSWRDVEPEGQPKAGEWTPEKAARLQALVDDAHQRGYWIRFYALNGHPAAKSLTDGLSPAYNFGSIEAVQIRWQAALEAGVDFIATDQCAELSAFLDTKRKP
;
A
#
# COMPACT_ATOMS: atom_id res chain seq x y z
N MET A 1 -84.20 38.01 1.26
CA MET A 1 -83.49 36.94 2.01
C MET A 1 -82.88 35.98 1.03
N GLN A 2 -81.68 36.25 0.55
CA GLN A 2 -81.04 35.45 -0.48
C GLN A 2 -79.57 35.24 -0.04
N LYS A 3 -79.18 33.98 0.19
CA LYS A 3 -77.82 33.57 0.54
C LYS A 3 -77.01 33.53 -0.73
N GLU A 4 -76.03 34.38 -0.88
CA GLU A 4 -74.99 34.23 -1.90
C GLU A 4 -73.85 33.35 -1.38
N ARG A 5 -73.52 32.32 -2.16
CA ARG A 5 -72.40 31.41 -1.94
C ARG A 5 -71.17 31.92 -2.72
N ASN A 6 -70.16 32.39 -2.05
CA ASN A 6 -68.86 32.68 -2.66
C ASN A 6 -68.10 31.41 -2.77
N ARG A 7 -67.76 30.96 -4.01
CA ARG A 7 -66.78 29.93 -4.35
C ARG A 7 -65.45 30.62 -4.52
N ALA A 8 -64.53 30.39 -3.61
CA ALA A 8 -63.13 30.73 -3.79
C ALA A 8 -62.44 29.66 -4.68
N MET A 9 -61.93 30.09 -5.81
CA MET A 9 -61.14 29.29 -6.75
C MET A 9 -59.67 29.32 -6.31
N LEU A 10 -59.18 28.22 -5.80
CA LEU A 10 -57.76 28.05 -5.43
C LEU A 10 -56.96 27.75 -6.69
N LYS A 11 -56.14 28.68 -7.16
CA LYS A 11 -55.19 28.44 -8.26
C LYS A 11 -53.95 27.80 -7.71
N PHE A 12 -53.71 26.51 -8.07
CA PHE A 12 -52.45 25.82 -7.86
C PHE A 12 -51.44 26.33 -8.89
N VAL A 13 -50.39 26.99 -8.43
CA VAL A 13 -49.22 27.29 -9.24
C VAL A 13 -48.22 26.11 -9.11
N LEU A 14 -48.08 25.36 -10.19
CA LEU A 14 -47.09 24.27 -10.29
C LEU A 14 -45.71 24.88 -10.59
N VAL A 15 -44.82 24.94 -9.60
CA VAL A 15 -43.43 25.33 -9.81
C VAL A 15 -42.67 24.11 -10.24
N LEU A 16 -42.34 23.99 -11.53
CA LEU A 16 -41.42 23.02 -12.06
C LEU A 16 -39.99 23.44 -11.69
N GLY A 17 -39.41 22.81 -10.64
CA GLY A 17 -38.02 22.94 -10.31
C GLY A 17 -37.16 22.15 -11.32
N VAL A 18 -36.46 22.87 -12.20
CA VAL A 18 -35.42 22.26 -13.05
C VAL A 18 -34.20 21.96 -12.19
N CYS A 19 -34.03 20.71 -11.75
CA CYS A 19 -32.79 20.23 -11.21
C CYS A 19 -31.77 20.17 -12.33
N ALA A 20 -30.92 21.18 -12.45
CA ALA A 20 -29.70 21.09 -13.26
C ALA A 20 -28.76 20.08 -12.60
N ALA A 21 -28.69 18.87 -13.15
CA ALA A 21 -27.65 17.90 -12.80
C ALA A 21 -26.30 18.46 -13.28
N PHE A 22 -25.50 18.95 -12.36
CA PHE A 22 -24.10 19.24 -12.64
C PHE A 22 -23.40 17.89 -12.87
N SER A 23 -23.19 17.54 -14.14
CA SER A 23 -22.30 16.45 -14.51
C SER A 23 -20.86 16.88 -14.20
N ILE A 24 -20.31 16.37 -13.11
CA ILE A 24 -18.87 16.48 -12.85
C ILE A 24 -18.18 15.71 -13.97
N PRO A 25 -17.29 16.32 -14.76
CA PRO A 25 -16.58 15.62 -15.81
C PRO A 25 -15.75 14.50 -15.16
N ARG A 26 -16.03 13.25 -15.57
CA ARG A 26 -15.26 12.09 -15.17
C ARG A 26 -13.89 12.23 -15.81
N PRO A 27 -12.79 12.11 -15.06
CA PRO A 27 -11.47 12.17 -15.67
C PRO A 27 -11.29 11.06 -16.69
N ALA A 28 -10.47 11.31 -17.68
CA ALA A 28 -10.29 10.44 -18.85
C ALA A 28 -9.77 9.05 -18.46
N ALA A 29 -10.18 8.04 -19.22
CA ALA A 29 -10.07 6.60 -18.97
C ALA A 29 -8.65 6.00 -18.78
N ALA A 30 -7.58 6.81 -18.67
CA ALA A 30 -6.21 6.34 -18.42
C ALA A 30 -5.91 6.04 -16.93
N GLU A 31 -6.80 6.39 -16.00
CA GLU A 31 -6.55 6.28 -14.55
C GLU A 31 -7.20 5.06 -13.89
N SER A 32 -7.99 4.28 -14.62
CA SER A 32 -8.90 3.29 -14.03
C SER A 32 -8.24 2.09 -13.34
N GLY A 33 -6.96 1.84 -13.53
CA GLY A 33 -6.24 0.70 -12.93
C GLY A 33 -5.45 1.02 -11.67
N PHE A 34 -5.37 2.29 -11.25
CA PHE A 34 -4.46 2.75 -10.20
C PHE A 34 -5.17 3.40 -9.00
N LEU A 35 -6.48 3.42 -9.00
CA LEU A 35 -7.30 3.95 -7.91
C LEU A 35 -7.52 2.90 -6.81
N PRO A 36 -7.79 3.33 -5.55
CA PRO A 36 -8.21 2.43 -4.48
C PRO A 36 -9.38 1.52 -4.88
N GLY A 37 -9.31 0.25 -4.51
CA GLY A 37 -10.33 -0.75 -4.80
C GLY A 37 -10.36 -1.29 -6.24
N MET A 38 -9.50 -0.79 -7.12
CA MET A 38 -9.48 -1.24 -8.52
C MET A 38 -8.65 -2.52 -8.73
N ARG A 39 -7.80 -2.88 -7.77
CA ARG A 39 -6.86 -3.99 -7.93
C ARG A 39 -6.47 -4.59 -6.59
N VAL A 40 -6.42 -5.92 -6.53
CA VAL A 40 -5.87 -6.67 -5.40
C VAL A 40 -4.51 -7.22 -5.79
N LEU A 41 -3.47 -6.82 -5.06
CA LEU A 41 -2.09 -7.21 -5.30
C LEU A 41 -1.54 -8.10 -4.18
N PRO A 42 -0.79 -9.16 -4.52
CA PRO A 42 0.04 -9.84 -3.53
C PRO A 42 1.20 -8.92 -3.13
N GLU A 43 1.56 -8.93 -1.85
CA GLU A 43 2.75 -8.26 -1.36
C GLU A 43 3.65 -9.24 -0.61
N ALA A 44 4.91 -9.30 -1.01
CA ALA A 44 5.93 -10.05 -0.31
C ALA A 44 6.32 -9.29 0.96
N HIS A 45 5.88 -9.81 2.09
CA HIS A 45 6.13 -9.29 3.43
C HIS A 45 7.51 -9.71 3.92
N ASN A 46 8.16 -8.88 4.75
CA ASN A 46 9.45 -9.17 5.38
C ASN A 46 10.59 -9.51 4.39
N CYS A 47 10.73 -8.75 3.31
CA CYS A 47 11.80 -8.98 2.33
C CYS A 47 13.15 -8.43 2.79
N TYR A 48 13.65 -8.90 3.92
CA TYR A 48 15.01 -8.63 4.42
C TYR A 48 15.83 -9.91 4.45
N PRO A 49 17.18 -9.81 4.46
CA PRO A 49 18.03 -10.99 4.34
C PRO A 49 18.05 -11.90 5.58
N TYR A 50 17.75 -11.39 6.80
CA TYR A 50 17.88 -12.11 8.07
C TYR A 50 19.23 -12.90 8.20
N GLY A 51 20.34 -12.18 8.04
CA GLY A 51 21.62 -12.81 7.69
C GLY A 51 21.53 -13.33 6.26
N ASN A 52 21.69 -14.61 6.04
CA ASN A 52 21.52 -15.21 4.70
C ASN A 52 20.28 -16.09 4.57
N ARG A 53 19.48 -16.21 5.64
CA ARG A 53 18.34 -17.16 5.67
C ARG A 53 17.28 -16.84 4.61
N TYR A 54 17.04 -15.57 4.35
CA TYR A 54 15.99 -15.09 3.44
C TYR A 54 16.53 -14.12 2.38
N ALA A 55 17.80 -14.24 2.03
CA ALA A 55 18.45 -13.36 1.04
C ALA A 55 17.80 -13.43 -0.35
N ASP A 56 17.08 -14.51 -0.65
CA ASP A 56 16.40 -14.77 -1.92
C ASP A 56 14.91 -14.36 -1.93
N ARG A 57 14.38 -13.71 -0.86
CA ARG A 57 12.92 -13.38 -0.80
C ARG A 57 12.46 -12.49 -1.93
N ILE A 58 13.23 -11.47 -2.31
CA ILE A 58 12.89 -10.61 -3.44
C ILE A 58 12.89 -11.42 -4.74
N ASP A 59 13.90 -12.27 -4.96
CA ASP A 59 13.99 -13.09 -6.17
C ASP A 59 12.80 -14.05 -6.29
N ARG A 60 12.39 -14.67 -5.18
CA ARG A 60 11.19 -15.53 -5.12
C ARG A 60 9.90 -14.74 -5.35
N ALA A 61 9.79 -13.55 -4.78
CA ALA A 61 8.64 -12.67 -5.00
C ALA A 61 8.51 -12.29 -6.48
N LEU A 62 9.60 -11.85 -7.12
CA LEU A 62 9.62 -11.52 -8.53
C LEU A 62 9.31 -12.73 -9.43
N ALA A 63 9.76 -13.92 -9.05
CA ALA A 63 9.44 -15.17 -9.76
C ALA A 63 7.96 -15.58 -9.63
N ALA A 64 7.26 -15.11 -8.61
CA ALA A 64 5.82 -15.38 -8.43
C ALA A 64 4.92 -14.58 -9.40
N GLY A 65 5.48 -13.59 -10.10
CA GLY A 65 4.77 -12.80 -11.10
C GLY A 65 4.59 -11.33 -10.74
N LEU A 66 4.15 -10.56 -11.71
CA LEU A 66 3.91 -9.12 -11.62
C LEU A 66 2.45 -8.82 -12.03
N PRO A 67 1.82 -7.76 -11.52
CA PRO A 67 2.35 -6.79 -10.55
C PRO A 67 2.32 -7.31 -9.10
N LEU A 68 3.23 -6.81 -8.25
CA LEU A 68 3.29 -7.17 -6.82
C LEU A 68 3.84 -6.03 -5.94
N GLY A 69 3.60 -6.15 -4.61
CA GLY A 69 4.28 -5.37 -3.58
C GLY A 69 5.50 -6.11 -3.03
N ILE A 70 6.49 -5.35 -2.58
CA ILE A 70 7.69 -5.84 -1.88
C ILE A 70 7.94 -4.92 -0.70
N GLU A 71 7.96 -5.48 0.52
CA GLU A 71 8.29 -4.74 1.73
C GLU A 71 9.78 -4.85 2.04
N ASN A 72 10.43 -3.69 2.20
CA ASN A 72 11.80 -3.57 2.69
C ASN A 72 11.84 -2.56 3.83
N ASP A 73 12.23 -2.98 5.03
CA ASP A 73 12.54 -2.04 6.10
C ASP A 73 13.97 -1.54 5.99
N TYR A 74 14.17 -0.27 6.33
CA TYR A 74 15.47 0.35 6.29
C TYR A 74 15.94 0.77 7.68
N GLY A 75 17.21 0.50 7.96
CA GLY A 75 17.92 0.96 9.15
C GLY A 75 19.02 1.95 8.82
N TRP A 76 19.42 2.72 9.84
CA TRP A 76 20.56 3.61 9.77
C TRP A 76 21.72 3.01 10.55
N TYR A 77 22.78 2.61 9.84
CA TYR A 77 23.98 2.04 10.44
C TYR A 77 25.12 3.03 10.37
N THR A 78 25.78 3.24 11.51
CA THR A 78 27.03 3.99 11.61
C THR A 78 28.16 3.04 11.99
N ASP A 79 29.17 2.94 11.15
CA ASP A 79 30.35 2.12 11.40
C ASP A 79 31.11 2.69 12.61
N PRO A 80 31.31 1.91 13.68
CA PRO A 80 31.94 2.41 14.90
C PRO A 80 33.41 2.75 14.75
N THR A 81 34.07 2.24 13.70
CA THR A 81 35.49 2.46 13.46
C THR A 81 35.73 3.72 12.62
N THR A 82 34.92 3.90 11.58
CA THR A 82 35.11 4.99 10.61
C THR A 82 34.18 6.19 10.83
N GLY A 83 33.09 5.99 11.59
CA GLY A 83 32.02 6.98 11.75
C GLY A 83 31.15 7.15 10.49
N HIS A 84 31.39 6.40 9.41
CA HIS A 84 30.60 6.48 8.19
C HIS A 84 29.23 5.85 8.38
N SER A 85 28.19 6.59 7.98
CA SER A 85 26.81 6.13 8.10
C SER A 85 26.22 5.79 6.74
N ARG A 86 25.33 4.77 6.72
CA ARG A 86 24.65 4.32 5.50
C ARG A 86 23.28 3.71 5.78
N ILE A 87 22.43 3.66 4.76
CA ILE A 87 21.17 2.91 4.77
C ILE A 87 21.50 1.42 4.64
N ILE A 88 20.83 0.60 5.44
CA ILE A 88 20.89 -0.87 5.36
C ILE A 88 19.46 -1.44 5.30
N VAL A 89 19.31 -2.60 4.65
CA VAL A 89 18.05 -3.35 4.61
C VAL A 89 18.02 -4.31 5.78
N VAL A 90 17.17 -4.02 6.77
CA VAL A 90 17.14 -4.75 8.04
C VAL A 90 15.85 -4.48 8.80
N HIS A 91 15.38 -5.47 9.54
CA HIS A 91 14.24 -5.31 10.45
C HIS A 91 14.67 -5.16 11.91
N GLU A 92 15.66 -5.92 12.39
CA GLU A 92 15.94 -6.05 13.82
C GLU A 92 17.34 -5.51 14.20
N LYS A 93 17.43 -4.95 15.40
CA LYS A 93 18.69 -4.62 16.08
C LYS A 93 19.20 -5.83 16.90
N PRO A 94 20.50 -5.94 17.18
CA PRO A 94 21.57 -5.01 16.79
C PRO A 94 21.99 -5.17 15.32
N TYR A 95 22.34 -4.04 14.69
CA TYR A 95 22.90 -4.05 13.34
C TYR A 95 24.34 -4.52 13.37
N LYS A 96 24.74 -5.32 12.35
CA LYS A 96 26.08 -5.96 12.27
C LYS A 96 27.04 -5.20 11.34
N GLY A 97 26.49 -4.30 10.50
CA GLY A 97 27.27 -3.60 9.48
C GLY A 97 27.55 -4.42 8.23
N THR A 98 27.09 -5.68 8.18
CA THR A 98 27.20 -6.56 7.02
C THR A 98 25.90 -6.64 6.21
N GLU A 99 24.86 -5.98 6.67
CA GLU A 99 23.57 -5.91 5.99
C GLU A 99 23.73 -5.17 4.66
N PRO A 100 23.05 -5.63 3.59
CA PRO A 100 23.12 -4.98 2.29
C PRO A 100 22.47 -3.58 2.33
N GLY A 101 22.88 -2.70 1.42
CA GLY A 101 22.17 -1.47 1.15
C GLY A 101 20.97 -1.70 0.23
N PRO A 102 19.99 -0.77 0.21
CA PRO A 102 18.81 -0.92 -0.65
C PRO A 102 19.15 -0.88 -2.15
N ARG A 103 20.26 -0.23 -2.53
CA ARG A 103 20.68 -0.14 -3.93
C ARG A 103 20.90 -1.53 -4.51
N GLU A 104 21.82 -2.30 -3.93
CA GLU A 104 22.17 -3.65 -4.40
C GLU A 104 21.09 -4.69 -4.06
N TYR A 105 20.41 -4.53 -2.93
CA TYR A 105 19.45 -5.52 -2.47
C TYR A 105 18.10 -5.45 -3.18
N PHE A 106 17.66 -4.24 -3.62
CA PHE A 106 16.39 -4.04 -4.30
C PHE A 106 16.56 -3.41 -5.68
N PHE A 107 17.08 -2.19 -5.79
CA PHE A 107 17.01 -1.43 -7.03
C PHE A 107 17.74 -2.12 -8.20
N GLU A 108 18.92 -2.67 -7.98
CA GLU A 108 19.65 -3.38 -9.04
C GLU A 108 18.99 -4.72 -9.43
N LYS A 109 18.31 -5.39 -8.50
CA LYS A 109 17.53 -6.60 -8.80
C LYS A 109 16.34 -6.31 -9.71
N VAL A 110 15.61 -5.22 -9.47
CA VAL A 110 14.42 -4.85 -10.26
C VAL A 110 14.76 -4.07 -11.53
N ARG A 111 16.00 -3.56 -11.67
CA ARG A 111 16.46 -2.77 -12.83
C ARG A 111 16.07 -3.37 -14.19
N PRO A 112 16.35 -4.66 -14.49
CA PRO A 112 16.02 -5.23 -15.80
C PRO A 112 14.52 -5.20 -16.11
N ILE A 113 13.69 -5.38 -15.08
CA ILE A 113 12.23 -5.37 -15.20
C ILE A 113 11.74 -3.94 -15.49
N VAL A 114 12.20 -2.99 -14.67
CA VAL A 114 11.77 -1.60 -14.75
C VAL A 114 12.23 -0.95 -16.05
N GLU A 115 13.49 -1.11 -16.43
CA GLU A 115 14.03 -0.55 -17.67
C GLU A 115 13.37 -1.15 -18.91
N LYS A 116 13.06 -2.46 -18.88
CA LYS A 116 12.29 -3.10 -19.95
C LYS A 116 10.90 -2.48 -20.07
N ALA A 117 10.17 -2.32 -18.97
CA ALA A 117 8.83 -1.74 -18.96
C ALA A 117 8.83 -0.28 -19.47
N LEU A 118 9.81 0.52 -19.06
CA LEU A 118 9.97 1.90 -19.54
C LEU A 118 10.24 1.94 -21.05
N LYS A 119 11.06 1.02 -21.56
CA LYS A 119 11.37 0.92 -22.97
C LYS A 119 10.17 0.47 -23.81
N ASP A 120 9.42 -0.49 -23.31
CA ASP A 120 8.25 -1.05 -24.01
C ASP A 120 7.07 -0.08 -24.02
N GLY A 121 7.07 0.92 -23.13
CA GLY A 121 6.02 1.95 -23.06
C GLY A 121 4.63 1.40 -22.73
N ASN A 122 4.55 0.26 -22.03
CA ASN A 122 3.28 -0.37 -21.69
C ASN A 122 2.75 0.14 -20.33
N PRO A 123 1.80 1.06 -20.29
CA PRO A 123 1.23 1.59 -19.05
C PRO A 123 0.11 0.72 -18.45
N GLY A 124 -0.29 -0.41 -19.11
CA GLY A 124 -1.50 -1.15 -18.76
C GLY A 124 -1.52 -1.71 -17.36
N ASP A 125 -0.37 -2.21 -16.88
CA ASP A 125 -0.23 -2.87 -15.57
C ASP A 125 0.70 -2.14 -14.62
N TRP A 126 0.90 -0.85 -14.82
CA TRP A 126 1.74 -0.05 -13.94
C TRP A 126 0.96 0.46 -12.72
N PRO A 127 1.65 0.59 -11.55
CA PRO A 127 3.02 0.16 -11.29
C PRO A 127 3.16 -1.37 -11.29
N LEU A 128 4.27 -1.85 -11.81
CA LEU A 128 4.60 -3.28 -11.79
C LEU A 128 5.03 -3.72 -10.39
N ILE A 129 5.73 -2.83 -9.69
CA ILE A 129 6.25 -3.09 -8.34
C ILE A 129 5.85 -1.95 -7.43
N THR A 130 5.31 -2.29 -6.26
CA THR A 130 5.14 -1.36 -5.15
C THR A 130 6.22 -1.67 -4.10
N LEU A 131 7.19 -0.77 -3.93
CA LEU A 131 8.17 -0.84 -2.85
C LEU A 131 7.59 -0.22 -1.59
N ASN A 132 7.39 -1.02 -0.57
CA ASN A 132 6.92 -0.57 0.72
C ASN A 132 8.09 -0.46 1.70
N ILE A 133 8.47 0.77 2.04
CA ILE A 133 9.50 1.11 3.05
C ILE A 133 8.84 1.66 4.31
N ASN A 134 7.79 1.04 4.72
CA ASN A 134 6.93 1.48 5.81
C ASN A 134 7.63 1.61 7.17
N ASP A 135 8.72 0.89 7.40
CA ASP A 135 9.45 0.94 8.66
C ASP A 135 10.88 1.50 8.45
N LEU A 136 11.02 2.81 8.71
CA LEU A 136 12.29 3.52 8.69
C LEU A 136 12.86 3.61 10.11
N ARG A 137 13.80 2.69 10.44
CA ARG A 137 14.33 2.44 11.78
C ARG A 137 15.49 3.34 12.16
N GLY A 138 15.20 4.62 12.25
CA GLY A 138 16.13 5.66 12.69
C GLY A 138 15.40 6.96 12.99
N SER A 139 16.06 7.83 13.74
CA SER A 139 15.51 9.15 14.09
C SER A 139 16.35 10.30 13.52
N GLU A 140 17.52 9.98 12.99
CA GLU A 140 18.49 10.96 12.54
C GLU A 140 18.04 11.63 11.24
N PRO A 141 18.02 12.97 11.15
CA PRO A 141 17.70 13.69 9.92
C PRO A 141 18.50 13.23 8.69
N ALA A 142 19.78 12.89 8.89
CA ALA A 142 20.66 12.38 7.83
C ALA A 142 20.15 11.09 7.19
N PHE A 143 19.48 10.22 7.96
CA PHE A 143 18.87 9.01 7.46
C PHE A 143 17.76 9.30 6.44
N PHE A 144 16.80 10.13 6.81
CA PHE A 144 15.66 10.47 5.94
C PHE A 144 16.13 11.21 4.69
N LYS A 145 17.12 12.11 4.86
CA LYS A 145 17.75 12.76 3.71
C LYS A 145 18.42 11.74 2.78
N ALA A 146 19.15 10.78 3.33
CA ALA A 146 19.80 9.73 2.53
C ALA A 146 18.79 8.86 1.78
N VAL A 147 17.63 8.53 2.40
CA VAL A 147 16.52 7.83 1.71
C VAL A 147 15.95 8.70 0.59
N TRP A 148 15.71 9.99 0.83
CA TRP A 148 15.22 10.91 -0.19
C TRP A 148 16.18 11.06 -1.37
N ASP A 149 17.47 11.16 -1.10
CA ASP A 149 18.53 11.26 -2.11
C ASP A 149 18.62 9.97 -2.94
N LEU A 150 18.56 8.81 -2.28
CA LEU A 150 18.50 7.51 -2.95
C LEU A 150 17.29 7.41 -3.90
N LEU A 151 16.11 7.77 -3.45
CA LEU A 151 14.92 7.79 -4.30
C LEU A 151 15.08 8.77 -5.47
N GLY A 152 15.82 9.86 -5.27
CA GLY A 152 16.14 10.83 -6.33
C GLY A 152 16.97 10.25 -7.46
N GLU A 153 17.88 9.32 -7.18
CA GLU A 153 18.68 8.65 -8.22
C GLU A 153 17.83 7.76 -9.15
N TYR A 154 16.71 7.24 -8.62
CA TYR A 154 15.79 6.37 -9.35
C TYR A 154 14.49 7.08 -9.76
N GLU A 155 14.41 8.43 -9.64
CA GLU A 155 13.19 9.18 -9.96
C GLU A 155 12.57 8.83 -11.33
N PRO A 156 13.34 8.58 -12.42
CA PRO A 156 12.75 8.17 -13.70
C PRO A 156 11.94 6.86 -13.66
N TRP A 157 12.12 6.05 -12.62
CA TRP A 157 11.41 4.80 -12.43
C TRP A 157 10.15 4.95 -11.58
N LEU A 158 10.05 6.06 -10.82
CA LEU A 158 9.09 6.22 -9.74
C LEU A 158 7.78 6.85 -10.22
N CYS A 159 6.68 6.32 -9.70
CA CYS A 159 5.43 7.06 -9.66
C CYS A 159 5.64 8.35 -8.86
N THR A 160 5.27 9.48 -9.42
CA THR A 160 5.43 10.78 -8.76
C THR A 160 4.14 11.59 -8.82
N SER A 161 3.97 12.54 -7.89
CA SER A 161 2.97 13.59 -8.02
C SER A 161 3.61 14.96 -7.77
N VAL A 162 2.99 16.03 -8.24
CA VAL A 162 3.48 17.39 -8.04
C VAL A 162 2.84 17.97 -6.78
N LYS A 163 3.65 18.36 -5.78
CA LYS A 163 3.16 19.00 -4.57
C LYS A 163 2.43 20.30 -4.92
N GLN A 164 1.20 20.44 -4.45
CA GLN A 164 0.36 21.62 -4.67
C GLN A 164 0.45 22.58 -3.47
N PRO A 165 0.04 23.86 -3.61
CA PRO A 165 -0.23 24.72 -2.47
C PRO A 165 -1.31 24.11 -1.56
N ALA A 166 -1.27 24.45 -0.27
CA ALA A 166 -2.31 23.99 0.66
C ALA A 166 -3.70 24.61 0.34
N PRO A 167 -4.80 23.84 0.47
CA PRO A 167 -4.84 22.42 0.75
C PRO A 167 -4.24 21.63 -0.43
N ASP A 168 -3.45 20.59 -0.15
CA ASP A 168 -2.80 19.76 -1.18
C ASP A 168 -3.62 18.46 -1.39
N PRO A 169 -4.72 18.50 -2.16
CA PRO A 169 -5.56 17.34 -2.42
C PRO A 169 -4.81 16.31 -3.27
N PRO A 170 -5.25 15.05 -3.30
CA PRO A 170 -4.68 14.06 -4.19
C PRO A 170 -4.75 14.52 -5.64
N VAL A 171 -3.62 14.53 -6.33
CA VAL A 171 -3.56 14.75 -7.78
C VAL A 171 -3.16 13.46 -8.48
N PRO A 172 -3.48 13.29 -9.78
CA PRO A 172 -3.07 12.13 -10.55
C PRO A 172 -1.56 11.91 -10.45
N LEU A 173 -1.15 10.65 -10.38
CA LEU A 173 0.26 10.27 -10.41
C LEU A 173 0.77 10.26 -11.84
N ASP A 174 2.01 10.71 -12.04
CA ASP A 174 2.82 10.32 -13.20
C ASP A 174 3.22 8.86 -12.99
N VAL A 175 2.43 7.95 -13.60
CA VAL A 175 2.54 6.50 -13.36
C VAL A 175 3.77 5.95 -14.06
N LYS A 176 4.61 5.28 -13.29
CA LYS A 176 5.85 4.61 -13.70
C LYS A 176 5.87 3.19 -13.15
N PRO A 177 6.82 2.33 -13.56
CA PRO A 177 6.87 0.94 -13.10
C PRO A 177 7.00 0.74 -11.60
N LEU A 178 7.51 1.73 -10.84
CA LEU A 178 7.79 1.59 -9.41
C LEU A 178 7.01 2.63 -8.59
N LEU A 179 6.11 2.16 -7.72
CA LEU A 179 5.48 2.98 -6.67
C LEU A 179 6.26 2.80 -5.37
N VAL A 180 6.51 3.88 -4.61
CA VAL A 180 7.13 3.80 -3.29
C VAL A 180 6.15 4.28 -2.22
N LEU A 181 5.93 3.45 -1.20
CA LEU A 181 5.12 3.74 -0.02
C LEU A 181 6.02 3.80 1.22
N CYS A 182 5.74 4.72 2.15
CA CYS A 182 6.45 4.82 3.42
C CYS A 182 5.48 4.92 4.60
N GLY A 183 6.00 4.89 5.81
CA GLY A 183 5.26 5.23 7.01
C GLY A 183 4.68 6.65 6.97
N GLY A 184 3.96 7.01 8.00
CA GLY A 184 3.35 8.34 8.14
C GLY A 184 3.90 9.11 9.34
N GLY A 185 5.07 8.75 9.84
CA GLY A 185 5.70 9.37 10.99
C GLY A 185 6.11 10.82 10.76
N ASN A 186 6.46 11.53 11.85
CA ASN A 186 6.80 12.95 11.78
C ASN A 186 8.02 13.22 10.89
N ASN A 187 9.02 12.34 10.93
CA ASN A 187 10.22 12.52 10.12
C ASN A 187 9.95 12.23 8.64
N GLU A 188 9.19 11.17 8.30
CA GLU A 188 8.78 10.90 6.93
C GLU A 188 7.98 12.07 6.36
N THR A 189 7.00 12.57 7.12
CA THR A 189 6.19 13.72 6.71
C THR A 189 7.08 14.95 6.50
N ARG A 190 7.98 15.22 7.44
CA ARG A 190 8.89 16.37 7.34
C ARG A 190 9.78 16.31 6.10
N PHE A 191 10.54 15.22 5.92
CA PHE A 191 11.57 15.15 4.89
C PHE A 191 11.03 14.80 3.50
N PHE A 192 9.92 14.05 3.43
CA PHE A 192 9.37 13.56 2.16
C PHE A 192 8.20 14.40 1.66
N TYR A 193 7.71 15.32 2.51
CA TYR A 193 6.61 16.20 2.14
C TYR A 193 6.85 17.66 2.56
N ASP A 194 6.99 17.98 3.84
CA ASP A 194 7.01 19.38 4.29
C ASP A 194 8.17 20.16 3.69
N GLU A 195 9.38 19.61 3.68
CA GLU A 195 10.59 20.20 3.12
C GLU A 195 10.65 20.17 1.58
N VAL A 196 9.73 19.41 0.91
CA VAL A 196 9.64 19.43 -0.55
C VAL A 196 8.97 20.71 -1.02
N PRO A 197 9.58 21.50 -1.93
CA PRO A 197 8.97 22.72 -2.42
C PRO A 197 7.67 22.51 -3.17
N VAL A 198 6.72 23.44 -3.07
CA VAL A 198 5.53 23.49 -3.94
C VAL A 198 5.98 23.52 -5.40
N GLY A 199 5.35 22.72 -6.25
CA GLY A 199 5.70 22.53 -7.65
C GLY A 199 6.79 21.46 -7.89
N ALA A 200 7.46 20.95 -6.84
CA ALA A 200 8.39 19.83 -6.96
C ALA A 200 7.68 18.48 -6.86
N LYS A 201 8.37 17.42 -7.29
CA LYS A 201 7.84 16.07 -7.30
C LYS A 201 7.94 15.39 -5.93
N LEU A 202 6.85 14.78 -5.49
CA LEU A 202 6.82 13.78 -4.42
C LEU A 202 7.19 12.42 -5.03
N ARG A 203 8.13 11.70 -4.41
CA ARG A 203 8.72 10.43 -4.90
C ARG A 203 8.29 9.22 -4.11
N VAL A 204 7.62 9.46 -2.98
CA VAL A 204 7.18 8.45 -2.03
C VAL A 204 5.89 8.96 -1.37
N PHE A 205 5.01 8.02 -0.99
CA PHE A 205 3.69 8.34 -0.47
C PHE A 205 3.50 7.75 0.92
N GLY A 206 3.07 8.61 1.85
CA GLY A 206 2.95 8.30 3.26
C GLY A 206 1.67 7.57 3.62
N GLN A 207 1.75 6.84 4.74
CA GLN A 207 0.61 6.20 5.38
C GLN A 207 -0.41 7.23 5.89
N ALA A 208 -1.67 6.83 5.88
CA ALA A 208 -2.82 7.60 6.35
C ALA A 208 -2.71 8.04 7.81
N ASP A 209 -3.34 9.16 8.07
CA ASP A 209 -3.77 9.59 9.40
C ASP A 209 -5.31 9.62 9.47
N ALA A 210 -5.88 10.37 10.43
CA ALA A 210 -7.32 10.46 10.60
C ALA A 210 -8.05 11.25 9.48
N GLN A 211 -7.32 11.95 8.60
CA GLN A 211 -7.89 12.81 7.56
C GLN A 211 -8.15 12.02 6.26
N PRO A 212 -8.97 12.52 5.34
CA PRO A 212 -9.04 12.00 3.97
C PRO A 212 -7.69 12.03 3.28
N ALA A 213 -7.53 11.21 2.22
CA ALA A 213 -6.31 11.15 1.44
C ALA A 213 -5.89 12.56 0.94
N GLY A 214 -4.63 12.85 1.09
CA GLY A 214 -3.96 14.03 0.55
C GLY A 214 -3.00 13.64 -0.56
N ASN A 215 -2.28 14.61 -1.11
CA ASN A 215 -1.33 14.33 -2.18
C ASN A 215 -0.14 13.46 -1.72
N PHE A 216 0.27 13.57 -0.46
CA PHE A 216 1.30 12.74 0.14
C PHE A 216 0.74 11.46 0.78
N ARG A 217 -0.33 11.56 1.57
CA ARG A 217 -0.90 10.43 2.31
C ARG A 217 -1.90 9.68 1.45
N ARG A 218 -1.52 8.48 0.98
CA ARG A 218 -2.24 7.75 -0.06
C ARG A 218 -2.66 6.34 0.31
N TRP A 219 -2.21 5.80 1.44
CA TRP A 219 -2.48 4.43 1.81
C TRP A 219 -2.68 4.25 3.32
N ILE A 220 -3.30 3.15 3.73
CA ILE A 220 -3.50 2.79 5.12
C ILE A 220 -3.06 1.35 5.35
N ASN A 221 -2.39 1.11 6.48
CA ASN A 221 -1.82 -0.18 6.84
C ASN A 221 -2.53 -0.76 8.05
N HIS A 222 -3.10 -1.94 7.91
CA HIS A 222 -3.78 -2.67 8.95
C HIS A 222 -3.11 -4.01 9.25
N SER A 223 -2.97 -4.31 10.53
CA SER A 223 -2.76 -5.70 10.96
C SER A 223 -4.05 -6.48 10.77
N TRP A 224 -3.97 -7.76 10.39
CA TRP A 224 -5.16 -8.61 10.35
C TRP A 224 -5.87 -8.74 11.71
N ARG A 225 -5.21 -8.39 12.81
CA ARG A 225 -5.83 -8.30 14.15
C ARG A 225 -6.93 -7.24 14.24
N ASP A 226 -6.96 -6.29 13.34
CA ASP A 226 -8.05 -5.31 13.26
C ASP A 226 -9.35 -5.97 12.78
N VAL A 227 -9.24 -7.12 12.10
CA VAL A 227 -10.36 -7.96 11.65
C VAL A 227 -10.64 -9.11 12.62
N GLU A 228 -9.60 -9.80 13.09
CA GLU A 228 -9.66 -10.93 14.04
C GLU A 228 -8.85 -10.60 15.31
N PRO A 229 -9.41 -9.84 16.28
CA PRO A 229 -8.70 -9.35 17.47
C PRO A 229 -8.12 -10.43 18.38
N GLU A 230 -8.68 -11.62 18.33
CA GLU A 230 -8.17 -12.80 19.03
C GLU A 230 -6.78 -13.25 18.52
N GLY A 231 -6.41 -12.76 17.36
CA GLY A 231 -5.15 -13.06 16.68
C GLY A 231 -5.16 -14.37 15.90
N GLN A 232 -4.29 -14.47 14.90
CA GLN A 232 -4.26 -15.54 13.92
C GLN A 232 -4.18 -16.96 14.51
N PRO A 233 -3.36 -17.24 15.54
CA PRO A 233 -3.30 -18.58 16.14
C PRO A 233 -4.61 -19.02 16.82
N LYS A 234 -5.52 -18.09 17.08
CA LYS A 234 -6.80 -18.32 17.76
C LYS A 234 -8.00 -17.98 16.87
N ALA A 235 -7.79 -17.72 15.61
CA ALA A 235 -8.79 -17.15 14.68
C ALA A 235 -9.88 -18.16 14.35
N GLY A 236 -10.19 -19.20 14.78
CA GLY A 236 -11.32 -20.10 14.54
C GLY A 236 -11.96 -19.98 13.15
N GLU A 237 -13.26 -20.20 13.06
CA GLU A 237 -14.01 -20.11 11.81
C GLU A 237 -14.13 -18.66 11.31
N TRP A 238 -14.24 -18.54 10.00
CA TRP A 238 -14.57 -17.27 9.35
C TRP A 238 -16.08 -17.04 9.44
N THR A 239 -16.48 -15.94 10.08
CA THR A 239 -17.90 -15.65 10.36
C THR A 239 -18.38 -14.40 9.62
N PRO A 240 -19.70 -14.21 9.45
CA PRO A 240 -20.27 -12.99 8.88
C PRO A 240 -19.85 -11.71 9.59
N GLU A 241 -19.65 -11.74 10.92
CA GLU A 241 -19.21 -10.60 11.71
C GLU A 241 -17.77 -10.19 11.38
N LYS A 242 -16.88 -11.17 11.17
CA LYS A 242 -15.51 -10.92 10.71
C LYS A 242 -15.50 -10.34 9.30
N ALA A 243 -16.32 -10.88 8.40
CA ALA A 243 -16.48 -10.39 7.04
C ALA A 243 -17.00 -8.93 7.04
N ALA A 244 -18.01 -8.63 7.85
CA ALA A 244 -18.55 -7.27 7.97
C ALA A 244 -17.51 -6.28 8.52
N ARG A 245 -16.68 -6.71 9.48
CA ARG A 245 -15.59 -5.87 10.03
C ARG A 245 -14.52 -5.58 8.97
N LEU A 246 -14.10 -6.59 8.21
CA LEU A 246 -13.16 -6.41 7.09
C LEU A 246 -13.74 -5.43 6.07
N GLN A 247 -14.98 -5.65 5.63
CA GLN A 247 -15.62 -4.80 4.63
C GLN A 247 -15.74 -3.35 5.12
N ALA A 248 -16.08 -3.12 6.40
CA ALA A 248 -16.16 -1.77 6.95
C ALA A 248 -14.82 -1.02 6.94
N LEU A 249 -13.69 -1.72 7.19
CA LEU A 249 -12.36 -1.13 7.11
C LEU A 249 -11.98 -0.79 5.66
N VAL A 250 -12.30 -1.67 4.72
CA VAL A 250 -12.04 -1.44 3.29
C VAL A 250 -12.88 -0.28 2.77
N ASP A 251 -14.17 -0.26 3.08
CA ASP A 251 -15.09 0.80 2.65
C ASP A 251 -14.67 2.17 3.20
N ASP A 252 -14.28 2.25 4.48
CA ASP A 252 -13.76 3.49 5.09
C ASP A 252 -12.50 3.98 4.35
N ALA A 253 -11.54 3.09 4.11
CA ALA A 253 -10.31 3.44 3.42
C ALA A 253 -10.59 3.97 2.00
N HIS A 254 -11.39 3.24 1.22
CA HIS A 254 -11.72 3.62 -0.15
C HIS A 254 -12.57 4.89 -0.23
N GLN A 255 -13.55 5.07 0.68
CA GLN A 255 -14.34 6.30 0.77
C GLN A 255 -13.46 7.52 1.07
N ARG A 256 -12.40 7.34 1.84
CA ARG A 256 -11.41 8.37 2.16
C ARG A 256 -10.33 8.55 1.09
N GLY A 257 -10.32 7.71 0.05
CA GLY A 257 -9.38 7.77 -1.07
C GLY A 257 -8.04 7.08 -0.84
N TYR A 258 -7.96 6.15 0.10
CA TYR A 258 -6.75 5.41 0.44
C TYR A 258 -6.72 4.03 -0.20
N TRP A 259 -5.55 3.59 -0.68
CA TRP A 259 -5.25 2.17 -0.82
C TRP A 259 -5.16 1.54 0.57
N ILE A 260 -5.71 0.32 0.71
CA ILE A 260 -5.69 -0.42 1.98
C ILE A 260 -4.81 -1.66 1.87
N ARG A 261 -3.94 -1.83 2.86
CA ARG A 261 -3.06 -2.98 3.03
C ARG A 261 -3.39 -3.73 4.31
N PHE A 262 -3.42 -5.06 4.21
CA PHE A 262 -3.42 -5.92 5.38
C PHE A 262 -2.18 -6.81 5.40
N TYR A 263 -1.52 -6.91 6.56
CA TYR A 263 -0.38 -7.79 6.80
C TYR A 263 -0.67 -8.84 7.89
N ALA A 264 0.29 -9.75 8.12
CA ALA A 264 0.17 -10.88 9.04
C ALA A 264 -0.80 -11.97 8.55
N LEU A 265 -0.73 -12.30 7.27
CA LEU A 265 -1.59 -13.26 6.58
C LEU A 265 -0.81 -14.50 6.13
N ASN A 266 -0.18 -15.21 7.10
CA ASN A 266 0.65 -16.38 6.87
C ASN A 266 -0.08 -17.69 7.25
N GLY A 267 0.15 -18.77 6.49
CA GLY A 267 -0.42 -20.09 6.68
C GLY A 267 0.64 -21.18 6.87
N HIS A 268 1.74 -20.89 7.55
CA HIS A 268 2.75 -21.92 7.84
C HIS A 268 2.29 -22.87 8.96
N PRO A 269 2.60 -24.17 8.90
CA PRO A 269 2.47 -25.05 10.05
C PRO A 269 3.25 -24.51 11.27
N ALA A 270 2.70 -24.65 12.46
CA ALA A 270 3.30 -24.09 13.68
C ALA A 270 4.77 -24.51 13.88
N ALA A 271 5.10 -25.79 13.61
CA ALA A 271 6.46 -26.28 13.69
C ALA A 271 7.41 -25.54 12.74
N LYS A 272 6.96 -25.27 11.50
CA LYS A 272 7.75 -24.52 10.52
C LYS A 272 7.99 -23.09 10.95
N SER A 273 6.97 -22.42 11.49
CA SER A 273 7.09 -21.05 12.00
C SER A 273 8.19 -20.94 13.06
N LEU A 274 8.22 -21.86 14.02
CA LEU A 274 9.25 -21.89 15.07
C LEU A 274 10.65 -22.16 14.51
N THR A 275 10.78 -23.14 13.60
CA THR A 275 12.06 -23.51 13.00
C THR A 275 12.65 -22.39 12.15
N ASP A 276 11.80 -21.70 11.38
CA ASP A 276 12.21 -20.67 10.44
C ASP A 276 12.33 -19.28 11.09
N GLY A 277 12.00 -19.16 12.39
CA GLY A 277 12.02 -17.89 13.10
C GLY A 277 10.94 -16.92 12.63
N LEU A 278 9.86 -17.44 12.05
CA LEU A 278 8.69 -16.66 11.67
C LEU A 278 7.82 -16.37 12.90
N SER A 279 7.16 -15.22 12.95
CA SER A 279 6.28 -14.89 14.06
C SER A 279 5.06 -15.80 14.11
N PRO A 280 4.86 -16.61 15.17
CA PRO A 280 3.62 -17.36 15.34
C PRO A 280 2.37 -16.46 15.41
N ALA A 281 2.53 -15.22 15.85
CA ALA A 281 1.44 -14.26 15.97
C ALA A 281 0.84 -13.82 14.62
N TYR A 282 1.56 -14.04 13.51
CA TYR A 282 1.13 -13.68 12.15
C TYR A 282 0.58 -14.88 11.36
N ASN A 283 0.38 -16.02 12.03
CA ASN A 283 0.28 -17.29 11.37
C ASN A 283 -1.01 -18.05 11.75
N PHE A 284 -1.79 -18.45 10.74
CA PHE A 284 -3.02 -19.22 10.89
C PHE A 284 -2.78 -20.72 11.06
N GLY A 285 -1.53 -21.19 10.97
CA GLY A 285 -1.16 -22.57 11.22
C GLY A 285 -1.30 -23.54 10.03
N SER A 286 -2.03 -23.16 8.98
CA SER A 286 -2.10 -23.94 7.74
C SER A 286 -2.42 -23.07 6.53
N ILE A 287 -2.12 -23.58 5.35
CA ILE A 287 -2.41 -22.88 4.08
C ILE A 287 -3.92 -22.77 3.84
N GLU A 288 -4.68 -23.78 4.21
CA GLU A 288 -6.14 -23.79 4.05
C GLU A 288 -6.78 -22.70 4.92
N ALA A 289 -6.30 -22.54 6.15
CA ALA A 289 -6.81 -21.54 7.08
C ALA A 289 -6.53 -20.12 6.58
N VAL A 290 -5.34 -19.85 6.02
CA VAL A 290 -5.04 -18.51 5.49
C VAL A 290 -5.71 -18.25 4.15
N GLN A 291 -5.91 -19.27 3.30
CA GLN A 291 -6.63 -19.12 2.02
C GLN A 291 -8.06 -18.60 2.21
N ILE A 292 -8.74 -18.99 3.29
CA ILE A 292 -10.06 -18.44 3.64
C ILE A 292 -9.95 -16.90 3.83
N ARG A 293 -8.88 -16.42 4.47
CA ARG A 293 -8.64 -15.00 4.72
C ARG A 293 -8.19 -14.25 3.46
N TRP A 294 -7.38 -14.90 2.61
CA TRP A 294 -7.03 -14.35 1.29
C TRP A 294 -8.26 -14.21 0.39
N GLN A 295 -9.17 -15.22 0.42
CA GLN A 295 -10.44 -15.12 -0.30
C GLN A 295 -11.30 -13.97 0.21
N ALA A 296 -11.43 -13.83 1.52
CA ALA A 296 -12.18 -12.73 2.12
C ALA A 296 -11.57 -11.36 1.78
N ALA A 297 -10.24 -11.23 1.83
CA ALA A 297 -9.56 -10.01 1.46
C ALA A 297 -9.74 -9.65 -0.04
N LEU A 298 -9.70 -10.67 -0.91
CA LEU A 298 -9.99 -10.51 -2.35
C LEU A 298 -11.43 -10.03 -2.58
N GLU A 299 -12.41 -10.66 -1.92
CA GLU A 299 -13.84 -10.33 -2.05
C GLU A 299 -14.16 -8.93 -1.50
N ALA A 300 -13.51 -8.52 -0.42
CA ALA A 300 -13.65 -7.20 0.15
C ALA A 300 -12.96 -6.10 -0.67
N GLY A 301 -12.08 -6.45 -1.61
CA GLY A 301 -11.36 -5.48 -2.43
C GLY A 301 -10.14 -4.85 -1.75
N VAL A 302 -9.45 -5.59 -0.87
CA VAL A 302 -8.18 -5.14 -0.25
C VAL A 302 -7.14 -4.90 -1.35
N ASP A 303 -6.49 -3.73 -1.37
CA ASP A 303 -5.54 -3.39 -2.43
C ASP A 303 -4.22 -4.18 -2.33
N PHE A 304 -3.71 -4.40 -1.11
CA PHE A 304 -2.47 -5.14 -0.87
C PHE A 304 -2.66 -6.21 0.21
N ILE A 305 -2.44 -7.46 -0.15
CA ILE A 305 -2.44 -8.60 0.77
C ILE A 305 -1.00 -9.00 1.04
N ALA A 306 -0.49 -8.70 2.24
CA ALA A 306 0.90 -8.93 2.60
C ALA A 306 1.10 -10.24 3.36
N THR A 307 1.98 -11.10 2.84
CA THR A 307 2.29 -12.41 3.40
C THR A 307 3.75 -12.81 3.13
N ASP A 308 4.33 -13.62 4.03
CA ASP A 308 5.63 -14.27 3.79
C ASP A 308 5.54 -15.40 2.73
N GLN A 309 4.33 -15.77 2.33
CA GLN A 309 4.00 -16.81 1.35
C GLN A 309 3.51 -16.20 0.03
N CYS A 310 4.25 -15.23 -0.50
CA CYS A 310 3.86 -14.46 -1.67
C CYS A 310 3.62 -15.33 -2.91
N ALA A 311 4.41 -16.38 -3.12
CA ALA A 311 4.25 -17.28 -4.26
C ALA A 311 2.93 -18.07 -4.17
N GLU A 312 2.59 -18.57 -2.99
CA GLU A 312 1.33 -19.29 -2.75
C GLU A 312 0.13 -18.35 -2.89
N LEU A 313 0.24 -17.11 -2.39
CA LEU A 313 -0.82 -16.10 -2.56
C LEU A 313 -0.98 -15.73 -4.05
N SER A 314 0.10 -15.49 -4.78
CA SER A 314 0.03 -15.18 -6.22
C SER A 314 -0.66 -16.31 -6.99
N ALA A 315 -0.25 -17.56 -6.75
CA ALA A 315 -0.89 -18.72 -7.37
C ALA A 315 -2.39 -18.83 -7.00
N PHE A 316 -2.76 -18.54 -5.74
CA PHE A 316 -4.15 -18.51 -5.30
C PHE A 316 -4.95 -17.44 -6.05
N LEU A 317 -4.45 -16.19 -6.12
CA LEU A 317 -5.12 -15.08 -6.81
C LEU A 317 -5.30 -15.38 -8.31
N ASP A 318 -4.31 -15.99 -8.95
CA ASP A 318 -4.39 -16.37 -10.37
C ASP A 318 -5.50 -17.39 -10.66
N THR A 319 -5.78 -18.30 -9.71
CA THR A 319 -6.92 -19.24 -9.85
C THR A 319 -8.27 -18.53 -9.81
N LYS A 320 -8.35 -17.36 -9.16
CA LYS A 320 -9.58 -16.57 -8.99
C LYS A 320 -9.79 -15.53 -10.10
N ARG A 321 -8.72 -15.15 -10.80
CA ARG A 321 -8.76 -14.19 -11.91
C ARG A 321 -9.06 -14.83 -13.27
N LYS A 322 -9.00 -16.16 -13.36
CA LYS A 322 -9.37 -16.88 -14.60
C LYS A 322 -10.87 -16.81 -14.78
N PRO A 323 -11.35 -16.45 -16.01
CA PRO A 323 -12.76 -16.36 -16.33
C PRO A 323 -13.47 -17.69 -16.26
#